data_f96797fb6333db407bfc5f24f252bc95
#
_entry.id   f96797fb6333db407bfc5f24f252bc95
#
_cell.length_a   1.000
_cell.length_b   1.000
_cell.length_c   1.000
_cell.angle_alpha   90.00
_cell.angle_beta   90.00
_cell.angle_gamma   90.00
#
_symmetry.space_group_name_H-M   'P 1'
#
loop_
_entity.id
_entity.type
_entity.pdbx_description
1 polymer ?
#
loop_
_entity_poly.entity_id
_entity_poly.type
_entity_poly.pdbx_seq_one_letter_code
_entity_poly.pdbx_strand_id
1 'polypeptide(L)'
;VNVNNFFSCYNYCNNHFQLGLSGEREWLARNVDLKETLNRALGDDIDPIELNMSLWHLYAYEIQDKNAIGLVGSESALQENEQEDDVISSPLPKNTILYGPPGTGKTYRTIEIAVQICDPIAYSLQEGKDESEKRRELKKIYNQLIKDNRVRFITFHQSFGYEEFIEGLRAETTDDGNVKYEIKAGIFKQICEDAAFGHAGVQEMLDSALTRLQERLSEGENITLETQQGKAFQLTYKSQTNFGIFPSQSKKEDLGQGYNAYLKDIRQVYQDPRAKVHNPSYVRSILNYLINQRYLPLNTQSVASEKKENYVLIIDEINRGNISKIFGELITLIEPSKRAGEPESLSVLLPYSSTPFSVPNNLYLIGTMNTADHSLTALDTALRRRFDFEAMLPDITVLKDTVIKGIDLPRLLQTLNDRIQVLYDREHMLGHAFFIPVVQAKEDEALAFERFKRIMRNKILPLLEEYFYNDWQKIRMVLADNQKEEVPDLQFVREVKYQKKYADLFGDNGTDDLGTSFHLAAEDDNVWDNPIAWQQIYAPQKEKRRSAE
;
A
#
# COMPACT_ATOMS: atom_id res chain seq x y z
N VAL A 1 -9.17 27.36 -1.27
CA VAL A 1 -10.32 26.59 -1.80
C VAL A 1 -10.33 26.70 -3.32
N ASN A 2 -10.47 25.57 -4.03
CA ASN A 2 -10.65 25.57 -5.48
C ASN A 2 -11.99 26.27 -5.79
N VAL A 3 -12.07 27.01 -6.94
CA VAL A 3 -13.26 27.75 -7.34
C VAL A 3 -14.53 26.88 -7.36
N ASN A 4 -14.41 25.64 -7.85
CA ASN A 4 -15.55 24.71 -7.88
C ASN A 4 -16.01 24.29 -6.48
N ASN A 5 -15.08 24.08 -5.57
CA ASN A 5 -15.38 23.73 -4.17
C ASN A 5 -16.03 24.91 -3.45
N PHE A 6 -15.57 26.13 -3.72
CA PHE A 6 -16.19 27.35 -3.19
C PHE A 6 -17.66 27.48 -3.62
N PHE A 7 -17.97 27.27 -4.89
CA PHE A 7 -19.35 27.31 -5.38
C PHE A 7 -20.24 26.24 -4.74
N SER A 8 -19.71 25.07 -4.48
CA SER A 8 -20.44 24.02 -3.76
C SER A 8 -20.75 24.43 -2.33
N CYS A 9 -19.78 24.98 -1.60
CA CYS A 9 -19.97 25.49 -0.24
C CYS A 9 -20.97 26.67 -0.22
N TYR A 10 -20.82 27.62 -1.16
CA TYR A 10 -21.71 28.77 -1.27
C TYR A 10 -23.16 28.34 -1.49
N ASN A 11 -23.41 27.46 -2.44
CA ASN A 11 -24.75 26.96 -2.73
C ASN A 11 -25.32 26.13 -1.56
N TYR A 12 -24.50 25.33 -0.89
CA TYR A 12 -24.91 24.59 0.29
C TYR A 12 -25.35 25.54 1.42
N CYS A 13 -24.53 26.54 1.74
CA CYS A 13 -24.86 27.55 2.77
C CYS A 13 -26.14 28.30 2.42
N ASN A 14 -26.28 28.73 1.16
CA ASN A 14 -27.48 29.48 0.73
C ASN A 14 -28.75 28.62 0.84
N ASN A 15 -28.70 27.37 0.43
CA ASN A 15 -29.87 26.50 0.46
C ASN A 15 -30.17 25.96 1.87
N HIS A 16 -29.16 25.57 2.61
CA HIS A 16 -29.35 24.96 3.94
C HIS A 16 -29.75 25.97 5.02
N PHE A 17 -29.13 27.15 4.99
CA PHE A 17 -29.38 28.21 5.97
C PHE A 17 -30.33 29.30 5.46
N GLN A 18 -30.86 29.18 4.23
CA GLN A 18 -31.79 30.16 3.61
C GLN A 18 -31.26 31.59 3.63
N LEU A 19 -29.97 31.79 3.33
CA LEU A 19 -29.28 33.08 3.50
C LEU A 19 -29.69 34.14 2.47
N GLY A 20 -30.39 33.78 1.39
CA GLY A 20 -30.82 34.70 0.34
C GLY A 20 -29.65 35.31 -0.46
N LEU A 21 -28.55 34.58 -0.61
CA LEU A 21 -27.35 35.07 -1.28
C LEU A 21 -27.57 35.31 -2.78
N SER A 22 -26.78 36.24 -3.38
CA SER A 22 -26.90 36.61 -4.78
C SER A 22 -26.55 35.44 -5.73
N GLY A 23 -27.16 35.44 -6.88
CA GLY A 23 -26.91 34.46 -7.94
C GLY A 23 -25.70 34.75 -8.83
N GLU A 24 -24.84 35.71 -8.47
CA GLU A 24 -23.70 36.11 -9.28
C GLU A 24 -22.71 34.96 -9.55
N ARG A 25 -22.09 34.98 -10.73
CA ARG A 25 -21.21 33.89 -11.18
C ARG A 25 -19.75 34.05 -10.77
N GLU A 26 -19.30 35.27 -10.49
CA GLU A 26 -17.92 35.53 -10.07
C GLU A 26 -17.69 35.10 -8.64
N TRP A 27 -16.72 34.21 -8.43
CA TRP A 27 -16.44 33.65 -7.10
C TRP A 27 -16.03 34.69 -6.07
N LEU A 28 -15.37 35.78 -6.51
CA LEU A 28 -14.96 36.87 -5.61
C LEU A 28 -16.18 37.63 -5.07
N ALA A 29 -17.14 37.97 -5.97
CA ALA A 29 -18.38 38.64 -5.56
C ALA A 29 -19.19 37.78 -4.60
N ARG A 30 -19.29 36.47 -4.85
CA ARG A 30 -19.98 35.53 -3.94
C ARG A 30 -19.29 35.37 -2.60
N ASN A 31 -17.95 35.46 -2.55
CA ASN A 31 -17.20 35.39 -1.29
C ASN A 31 -17.47 36.66 -0.45
N VAL A 32 -17.47 37.82 -1.07
CA VAL A 32 -17.82 39.08 -0.41
C VAL A 32 -19.26 39.04 0.10
N ASP A 33 -20.22 38.64 -0.73
CA ASP A 33 -21.63 38.51 -0.40
C ASP A 33 -21.86 37.56 0.78
N LEU A 34 -21.21 36.39 0.76
CA LEU A 34 -21.26 35.43 1.87
C LEU A 34 -20.68 36.02 3.16
N LYS A 35 -19.50 36.66 3.09
CA LYS A 35 -18.87 37.31 4.23
C LYS A 35 -19.78 38.40 4.83
N GLU A 36 -20.30 39.32 4.00
CA GLU A 36 -21.17 40.40 4.44
C GLU A 36 -22.45 39.88 5.09
N THR A 37 -23.01 38.80 4.53
CA THR A 37 -24.22 38.18 5.08
C THR A 37 -23.96 37.51 6.41
N LEU A 38 -22.83 36.81 6.57
CA LEU A 38 -22.42 36.20 7.83
C LEU A 38 -22.07 37.24 8.89
N ASN A 39 -21.34 38.30 8.54
CA ASN A 39 -21.04 39.42 9.46
C ASN A 39 -22.33 40.09 9.98
N ARG A 40 -23.33 40.28 9.11
CA ARG A 40 -24.63 40.84 9.49
C ARG A 40 -25.41 39.91 10.43
N ALA A 41 -25.32 38.59 10.19
CA ALA A 41 -26.03 37.60 11.00
C ALA A 41 -25.38 37.36 12.38
N LEU A 42 -24.07 37.42 12.46
CA LEU A 42 -23.30 37.09 13.66
C LEU A 42 -22.89 38.33 14.45
N GLY A 43 -22.90 39.52 13.84
CA GLY A 43 -22.55 40.79 14.49
C GLY A 43 -21.05 41.07 14.63
N ASP A 44 -20.20 40.19 14.03
CA ASP A 44 -18.75 40.28 14.08
C ASP A 44 -18.13 40.44 12.70
N ASP A 45 -16.93 41.02 12.60
CA ASP A 45 -16.17 41.09 11.32
C ASP A 45 -15.30 39.85 11.15
N ILE A 46 -15.78 38.90 10.35
CA ILE A 46 -15.12 37.62 10.12
C ILE A 46 -13.88 37.81 9.26
N ASP A 47 -12.73 37.25 9.70
CA ASP A 47 -11.48 37.23 8.94
C ASP A 47 -11.66 36.40 7.64
N PRO A 48 -11.25 36.93 6.45
CA PRO A 48 -11.37 36.22 5.19
C PRO A 48 -10.61 34.89 5.17
N ILE A 49 -9.52 34.75 5.93
CA ILE A 49 -8.75 33.50 6.02
C ILE A 49 -9.54 32.48 6.84
N GLU A 50 -10.12 32.89 7.96
CA GLU A 50 -10.94 32.05 8.81
C GLU A 50 -12.20 31.58 8.09
N LEU A 51 -12.86 32.46 7.33
CA LEU A 51 -13.98 32.10 6.45
C LEU A 51 -13.59 31.06 5.41
N ASN A 52 -12.44 31.23 4.73
CA ASN A 52 -11.97 30.26 3.74
C ASN A 52 -11.62 28.91 4.37
N MET A 53 -11.03 28.89 5.56
CA MET A 53 -10.76 27.64 6.29
C MET A 53 -12.05 26.93 6.68
N SER A 54 -13.04 27.67 7.18
CA SER A 54 -14.35 27.13 7.56
C SER A 54 -15.13 26.59 6.36
N LEU A 55 -15.09 27.26 5.22
CA LEU A 55 -15.69 26.80 3.97
C LEU A 55 -14.98 25.55 3.42
N TRP A 56 -13.65 25.46 3.59
CA TRP A 56 -12.90 24.26 3.20
C TRP A 56 -13.26 23.07 4.08
N HIS A 57 -13.39 23.27 5.39
CA HIS A 57 -13.85 22.25 6.33
C HIS A 57 -15.26 21.76 5.97
N LEU A 58 -16.19 22.69 5.74
CA LEU A 58 -17.55 22.37 5.35
C LEU A 58 -17.58 21.54 4.06
N TYR A 59 -16.78 21.90 3.07
CA TYR A 59 -16.68 21.13 1.84
C TYR A 59 -16.11 19.74 2.06
N ALA A 60 -14.99 19.63 2.78
CA ALA A 60 -14.28 18.37 2.97
C ALA A 60 -15.08 17.36 3.81
N TYR A 61 -15.78 17.81 4.83
CA TYR A 61 -16.43 16.91 5.79
C TYR A 61 -17.95 16.77 5.61
N GLU A 62 -18.63 17.76 5.03
CA GLU A 62 -20.08 17.69 4.92
C GLU A 62 -20.62 17.64 3.49
N ILE A 63 -19.98 18.34 2.56
CA ILE A 63 -20.49 18.42 1.18
C ILE A 63 -19.90 17.28 0.33
N GLN A 64 -18.62 17.01 0.44
CA GLN A 64 -17.97 15.97 -0.34
C GLN A 64 -18.54 14.59 0.01
N ASP A 65 -18.72 14.30 1.28
CA ASP A 65 -19.33 13.05 1.73
C ASP A 65 -20.80 12.93 1.28
N LYS A 66 -21.60 14.01 1.38
CA LYS A 66 -23.00 14.00 0.92
C LYS A 66 -23.12 13.87 -0.61
N ASN A 67 -22.21 14.48 -1.37
CA ASN A 67 -22.16 14.31 -2.83
C ASN A 67 -21.74 12.89 -3.23
N ALA A 68 -20.86 12.25 -2.48
CA ALA A 68 -20.51 10.86 -2.68
C ALA A 68 -21.69 9.90 -2.41
N ILE A 69 -22.63 10.29 -1.56
CA ILE A 69 -23.84 9.51 -1.22
C ILE A 69 -25.02 9.85 -2.16
N GLY A 70 -24.85 10.76 -3.13
CA GLY A 70 -25.92 11.12 -4.10
C GLY A 70 -27.10 11.91 -3.53
N LEU A 71 -26.94 12.55 -2.35
CA LEU A 71 -28.02 13.22 -1.62
C LEU A 71 -28.21 14.73 -1.95
N VAL A 72 -27.52 15.26 -2.96
CA VAL A 72 -27.70 16.65 -3.40
C VAL A 72 -28.28 16.70 -4.80
N GLY A 73 -29.59 16.64 -4.88
CA GLY A 73 -30.33 16.96 -6.11
C GLY A 73 -31.54 16.10 -6.36
N SER A 74 -32.68 16.66 -6.02
CA SER A 74 -34.08 16.44 -6.44
C SER A 74 -35.04 15.97 -5.36
N GLU A 75 -35.71 16.94 -4.77
CA GLU A 75 -37.06 16.72 -4.22
C GLU A 75 -38.02 16.47 -5.41
N SER A 76 -38.41 15.23 -5.63
CA SER A 76 -39.77 14.89 -6.09
C SER A 76 -39.96 13.35 -6.05
N ALA A 77 -41.11 12.98 -5.47
CA ALA A 77 -41.73 11.67 -5.48
C ALA A 77 -41.31 10.66 -4.39
N LEU A 78 -41.95 10.81 -3.24
CA LEU A 78 -42.26 9.74 -2.32
C LEU A 78 -43.13 8.68 -3.03
N GLN A 79 -42.60 7.48 -3.24
CA GLN A 79 -43.36 6.24 -3.27
C GLN A 79 -42.55 5.18 -2.53
N GLU A 80 -43.12 4.74 -1.44
CA GLU A 80 -42.67 3.61 -0.63
C GLU A 80 -42.63 2.34 -1.47
N ASN A 81 -41.45 1.75 -1.61
CA ASN A 81 -41.28 0.35 -1.90
C ASN A 81 -40.15 -0.15 -0.97
N GLU A 82 -40.56 -0.94 0.00
CA GLU A 82 -39.68 -1.77 0.79
C GLU A 82 -38.95 -2.75 -0.16
N GLN A 83 -37.68 -2.48 -0.44
CA GLN A 83 -36.74 -3.46 -0.95
C GLN A 83 -35.46 -3.35 -0.13
N GLU A 84 -34.99 -4.49 0.29
CA GLU A 84 -33.79 -4.71 1.11
C GLU A 84 -32.63 -3.85 0.65
N ASP A 85 -32.09 -3.04 1.58
CA ASP A 85 -30.89 -2.21 1.39
C ASP A 85 -29.67 -3.12 1.20
N ASP A 86 -29.33 -3.40 -0.06
CA ASP A 86 -27.97 -3.77 -0.43
C ASP A 86 -27.08 -2.55 -0.15
N VAL A 87 -26.29 -2.61 0.90
CA VAL A 87 -25.22 -1.67 1.21
C VAL A 87 -24.19 -1.77 0.07
N ILE A 88 -24.36 -0.92 -0.96
CA ILE A 88 -23.36 -0.75 -2.02
C ILE A 88 -22.19 -0.01 -1.39
N SER A 89 -21.23 -0.75 -0.82
CA SER A 89 -19.93 -0.21 -0.48
C SER A 89 -19.27 0.30 -1.77
N SER A 90 -18.91 1.58 -1.81
CA SER A 90 -18.15 2.15 -2.94
C SER A 90 -16.91 1.27 -3.20
N PRO A 91 -16.60 0.97 -4.47
CA PRO A 91 -15.46 0.10 -4.78
C PRO A 91 -14.16 0.71 -4.24
N LEU A 92 -13.36 -0.11 -3.56
CA LEU A 92 -12.05 0.31 -3.03
C LEU A 92 -11.19 0.92 -4.14
N PRO A 93 -10.40 1.97 -3.84
CA PRO A 93 -9.51 2.59 -4.81
C PRO A 93 -8.53 1.58 -5.43
N LYS A 94 -8.23 1.74 -6.72
CA LYS A 94 -7.29 0.83 -7.42
C LYS A 94 -5.86 0.96 -6.94
N ASN A 95 -5.47 2.13 -6.47
CA ASN A 95 -4.13 2.42 -5.97
C ASN A 95 -4.26 3.17 -4.67
N THR A 96 -3.73 2.63 -3.57
CA THR A 96 -3.79 3.23 -2.23
C THR A 96 -2.41 3.26 -1.60
N ILE A 97 -2.06 4.35 -0.93
CA ILE A 97 -0.88 4.46 -0.08
C ILE A 97 -1.31 4.69 1.36
N LEU A 98 -1.00 3.75 2.25
CA LEU A 98 -1.13 3.90 3.69
C LEU A 98 0.10 4.64 4.22
N TYR A 99 -0.06 5.84 4.73
CA TYR A 99 1.06 6.66 5.18
C TYR A 99 0.90 7.12 6.63
N GLY A 100 2.00 7.37 7.30
CA GLY A 100 2.01 7.87 8.68
C GLY A 100 3.23 7.42 9.48
N PRO A 101 3.28 7.75 10.78
CA PRO A 101 4.38 7.43 11.67
C PRO A 101 4.68 5.93 11.77
N PRO A 102 5.90 5.54 12.20
CA PRO A 102 6.24 4.14 12.41
C PRO A 102 5.40 3.52 13.54
N GLY A 103 5.05 2.25 13.39
CA GLY A 103 4.29 1.51 14.41
C GLY A 103 2.81 1.83 14.48
N THR A 104 2.20 2.38 13.43
CA THR A 104 0.75 2.63 13.34
C THR A 104 -0.04 1.50 12.69
N GLY A 105 0.61 0.35 12.40
CA GLY A 105 -0.07 -0.82 11.87
C GLY A 105 -0.28 -0.80 10.35
N LYS A 106 0.43 0.03 9.57
CA LYS A 106 0.29 0.10 8.11
C LYS A 106 0.36 -1.27 7.43
N THR A 107 1.44 -2.01 7.62
CA THR A 107 1.61 -3.36 7.06
C THR A 107 0.56 -4.35 7.61
N TYR A 108 0.06 -4.14 8.83
CA TYR A 108 -1.04 -4.91 9.39
C TYR A 108 -2.34 -4.67 8.60
N ARG A 109 -2.65 -3.43 8.27
CA ARG A 109 -3.85 -3.02 7.52
C ARG A 109 -3.83 -3.51 6.07
N THR A 110 -2.65 -3.64 5.42
CA THR A 110 -2.56 -4.14 4.04
C THR A 110 -3.13 -5.55 3.89
N ILE A 111 -2.96 -6.42 4.90
CA ILE A 111 -3.51 -7.78 4.88
C ILE A 111 -5.05 -7.75 4.82
N GLU A 112 -5.65 -6.90 5.63
CA GLU A 112 -7.10 -6.73 5.71
C GLU A 112 -7.67 -6.22 4.38
N ILE A 113 -7.08 -5.14 3.84
CA ILE A 113 -7.47 -4.57 2.55
C ILE A 113 -7.29 -5.59 1.41
N ALA A 114 -6.20 -6.35 1.41
CA ALA A 114 -5.95 -7.36 0.38
C ALA A 114 -7.02 -8.47 0.40
N VAL A 115 -7.43 -8.94 1.60
CA VAL A 115 -8.52 -9.92 1.72
C VAL A 115 -9.84 -9.30 1.28
N GLN A 116 -10.15 -8.08 1.70
CA GLN A 116 -11.37 -7.38 1.32
C GLN A 116 -11.49 -7.19 -0.21
N ILE A 117 -10.38 -6.92 -0.90
CA ILE A 117 -10.33 -6.79 -2.36
C ILE A 117 -10.47 -8.14 -3.06
N CYS A 118 -9.69 -9.14 -2.63
CA CYS A 118 -9.62 -10.43 -3.32
C CYS A 118 -10.81 -11.34 -3.00
N ASP A 119 -11.28 -11.31 -1.76
CA ASP A 119 -12.39 -12.17 -1.29
C ASP A 119 -13.30 -11.38 -0.34
N PRO A 120 -14.14 -10.47 -0.86
CA PRO A 120 -15.03 -9.63 -0.06
C PRO A 120 -16.06 -10.46 0.74
N ILE A 121 -16.45 -11.63 0.23
CA ILE A 121 -17.40 -12.51 0.93
C ILE A 121 -16.73 -13.12 2.17
N ALA A 122 -15.53 -13.70 2.02
CA ALA A 122 -14.79 -14.23 3.14
C ALA A 122 -14.41 -13.13 4.16
N TYR A 123 -14.18 -11.89 3.70
CA TYR A 123 -13.96 -10.74 4.58
C TYR A 123 -15.19 -10.40 5.42
N SER A 124 -16.38 -10.26 4.80
CA SER A 124 -17.61 -9.91 5.50
C SER A 124 -18.02 -10.96 6.53
N LEU A 125 -17.72 -12.24 6.30
CA LEU A 125 -17.95 -13.32 7.27
C LEU A 125 -17.12 -13.20 8.56
N GLN A 126 -16.12 -12.32 8.59
CA GLN A 126 -15.32 -12.05 9.79
C GLN A 126 -15.84 -10.84 10.59
N GLU A 127 -16.81 -10.09 10.07
CA GLU A 127 -17.41 -8.97 10.77
C GLU A 127 -18.17 -9.45 12.02
N GLY A 128 -18.05 -8.71 13.12
CA GLY A 128 -18.67 -9.06 14.40
C GLY A 128 -17.94 -10.12 15.24
N LYS A 129 -16.83 -10.69 14.75
CA LYS A 129 -15.96 -11.55 15.56
C LYS A 129 -15.04 -10.73 16.46
N ASP A 130 -14.51 -11.39 17.51
CA ASP A 130 -13.43 -10.80 18.31
C ASP A 130 -12.21 -10.47 17.42
N GLU A 131 -11.57 -9.31 17.67
CA GLU A 131 -10.48 -8.80 16.85
C GLU A 131 -9.31 -9.79 16.67
N SER A 132 -8.98 -10.55 17.72
CA SER A 132 -7.92 -11.56 17.67
C SER A 132 -8.31 -12.77 16.81
N GLU A 133 -9.57 -13.19 16.85
CA GLU A 133 -10.11 -14.26 16.00
C GLU A 133 -10.25 -13.81 14.56
N LYS A 134 -10.85 -12.63 14.33
CA LYS A 134 -10.94 -11.99 13.00
C LYS A 134 -9.57 -11.96 12.34
N ARG A 135 -8.57 -11.44 13.06
CA ARG A 135 -7.20 -11.34 12.54
C ARG A 135 -6.59 -12.69 12.17
N ARG A 136 -6.79 -13.71 12.99
CA ARG A 136 -6.27 -15.05 12.73
C ARG A 136 -6.87 -15.63 11.45
N GLU A 137 -8.17 -15.47 11.26
CA GLU A 137 -8.86 -15.97 10.06
C GLU A 137 -8.46 -15.17 8.81
N LEU A 138 -8.42 -13.84 8.88
CA LEU A 138 -7.94 -13.00 7.77
C LEU A 138 -6.51 -13.37 7.35
N LYS A 139 -5.63 -13.69 8.30
CA LYS A 139 -4.27 -14.12 7.98
C LYS A 139 -4.23 -15.48 7.29
N LYS A 140 -5.14 -16.41 7.61
CA LYS A 140 -5.25 -17.69 6.90
C LYS A 140 -5.70 -17.47 5.45
N ILE A 141 -6.74 -16.66 5.24
CA ILE A 141 -7.23 -16.31 3.90
C ILE A 141 -6.13 -15.63 3.10
N TYR A 142 -5.45 -14.62 3.67
CA TYR A 142 -4.33 -13.93 3.05
C TYR A 142 -3.19 -14.88 2.63
N ASN A 143 -2.82 -15.83 3.50
CA ASN A 143 -1.80 -16.82 3.18
C ASN A 143 -2.22 -17.75 2.03
N GLN A 144 -3.51 -18.05 1.91
CA GLN A 144 -4.04 -18.82 0.77
C GLN A 144 -3.95 -17.98 -0.52
N LEU A 145 -4.36 -16.71 -0.48
CA LEU A 145 -4.27 -15.80 -1.62
C LEU A 145 -2.84 -15.60 -2.13
N ILE A 146 -1.84 -15.64 -1.22
CA ILE A 146 -0.42 -15.64 -1.62
C ILE A 146 -0.06 -16.93 -2.37
N LYS A 147 -0.49 -18.10 -1.87
CA LYS A 147 -0.24 -19.39 -2.54
C LYS A 147 -0.89 -19.45 -3.92
N ASP A 148 -2.05 -18.83 -4.05
CA ASP A 148 -2.80 -18.73 -5.30
C ASP A 148 -2.24 -17.62 -6.24
N ASN A 149 -1.14 -16.97 -5.87
CA ASN A 149 -0.51 -15.84 -6.56
C ASN A 149 -1.45 -14.64 -6.81
N ARG A 150 -2.57 -14.56 -6.10
CA ARG A 150 -3.50 -13.43 -6.17
C ARG A 150 -3.06 -12.23 -5.34
N VAL A 151 -2.20 -12.46 -4.35
CA VAL A 151 -1.55 -11.41 -3.56
C VAL A 151 -0.04 -11.60 -3.62
N ARG A 152 0.68 -10.54 -3.97
CA ARG A 152 2.14 -10.49 -3.91
C ARG A 152 2.59 -9.35 -3.01
N PHE A 153 3.70 -9.58 -2.31
CA PHE A 153 4.29 -8.63 -1.39
C PHE A 153 5.74 -8.36 -1.76
N ILE A 154 6.12 -7.09 -1.84
CA ILE A 154 7.49 -6.65 -2.05
C ILE A 154 7.82 -5.49 -1.12
N THR A 155 9.11 -5.31 -0.83
CA THR A 155 9.62 -4.13 -0.11
C THR A 155 10.55 -3.36 -1.04
N PHE A 156 10.32 -2.06 -1.19
CA PHE A 156 11.25 -1.22 -1.94
C PHE A 156 12.48 -0.88 -1.09
N HIS A 157 13.62 -0.78 -1.74
CA HIS A 157 14.89 -0.34 -1.18
C HIS A 157 15.67 0.47 -2.21
N GLN A 158 16.71 1.17 -1.81
CA GLN A 158 17.43 2.14 -2.67
C GLN A 158 17.97 1.54 -3.97
N SER A 159 18.38 0.27 -3.95
CA SER A 159 18.91 -0.43 -5.12
C SER A 159 17.84 -1.16 -5.96
N PHE A 160 16.55 -1.13 -5.56
CA PHE A 160 15.47 -1.74 -6.31
C PHE A 160 15.22 -0.96 -7.61
N GLY A 161 15.13 -1.65 -8.74
CA GLY A 161 15.07 -1.04 -10.05
C GLY A 161 14.00 -1.59 -10.97
N TYR A 162 13.99 -1.07 -12.20
CA TYR A 162 13.09 -1.47 -13.27
C TYR A 162 13.22 -2.97 -13.60
N GLU A 163 14.45 -3.47 -13.55
CA GLU A 163 14.77 -4.85 -13.93
C GLU A 163 14.18 -5.89 -12.96
N GLU A 164 14.04 -5.56 -11.68
CA GLU A 164 13.38 -6.42 -10.69
C GLU A 164 11.87 -6.27 -10.74
N PHE A 165 11.39 -5.08 -11.11
CA PHE A 165 9.97 -4.76 -11.06
C PHE A 165 9.23 -5.12 -12.34
N ILE A 166 9.75 -4.73 -13.50
CA ILE A 166 9.10 -4.89 -14.81
C ILE A 166 9.73 -6.04 -15.59
N GLU A 167 10.93 -5.85 -16.13
CA GLU A 167 11.69 -6.86 -16.84
C GLU A 167 13.15 -6.47 -16.96
N GLY A 168 14.04 -7.44 -16.97
CA GLY A 168 15.48 -7.21 -17.08
C GLY A 168 16.26 -8.37 -17.65
N LEU A 169 17.49 -8.09 -18.08
CA LEU A 169 18.44 -9.10 -18.53
C LEU A 169 19.07 -9.78 -17.32
N ARG A 170 18.97 -11.11 -17.26
CA ARG A 170 19.66 -11.92 -16.25
C ARG A 170 20.64 -12.89 -16.93
N ALA A 171 21.83 -12.97 -16.36
CA ALA A 171 22.83 -13.92 -16.77
C ALA A 171 22.48 -15.31 -16.18
N GLU A 172 22.35 -16.32 -17.01
CA GLU A 172 22.23 -17.72 -16.60
C GLU A 172 23.43 -18.50 -17.14
N THR A 173 24.00 -19.34 -16.28
CA THR A 173 25.07 -20.27 -16.72
C THR A 173 24.39 -21.48 -17.32
N THR A 174 24.72 -21.78 -18.59
CA THR A 174 24.27 -23.01 -19.25
C THR A 174 25.06 -24.22 -18.73
N ASP A 175 24.52 -25.44 -18.92
CA ASP A 175 25.17 -26.69 -18.50
C ASP A 175 26.59 -26.84 -19.08
N ASP A 176 26.88 -26.17 -20.19
CA ASP A 176 28.20 -26.14 -20.85
C ASP A 176 29.15 -25.06 -20.27
N GLY A 177 28.78 -24.38 -19.18
CA GLY A 177 29.59 -23.34 -18.54
C GLY A 177 29.60 -21.97 -19.25
N ASN A 178 28.83 -21.80 -20.32
CA ASN A 178 28.69 -20.52 -21.02
C ASN A 178 27.64 -19.63 -20.35
N VAL A 179 27.86 -18.30 -20.33
CA VAL A 179 26.89 -17.32 -19.82
C VAL A 179 25.92 -16.96 -20.94
N LYS A 180 24.62 -17.15 -20.69
CA LYS A 180 23.52 -16.70 -21.56
C LYS A 180 22.72 -15.62 -20.87
N TYR A 181 22.38 -14.55 -21.59
CA TYR A 181 21.50 -13.52 -21.11
C TYR A 181 20.06 -13.81 -21.54
N GLU A 182 19.16 -13.84 -20.56
CA GLU A 182 17.72 -14.00 -20.78
C GLU A 182 16.94 -12.84 -20.21
N ILE A 183 15.86 -12.42 -20.91
CA ILE A 183 14.94 -11.41 -20.39
C ILE A 183 14.00 -12.13 -19.42
N LYS A 184 14.03 -11.71 -18.14
CA LYS A 184 13.11 -12.23 -17.12
C LYS A 184 12.09 -11.16 -16.73
N ALA A 185 10.82 -11.59 -16.62
CA ALA A 185 9.75 -10.76 -16.11
C ALA A 185 9.97 -10.46 -14.62
N GLY A 186 9.84 -9.18 -14.25
CA GLY A 186 9.83 -8.73 -12.88
C GLY A 186 8.47 -8.97 -12.21
N ILE A 187 8.39 -8.69 -10.89
CA ILE A 187 7.22 -9.05 -10.08
C ILE A 187 5.93 -8.34 -10.52
N PHE A 188 6.03 -7.08 -10.96
CA PHE A 188 4.86 -6.33 -11.43
C PHE A 188 4.33 -6.87 -12.76
N LYS A 189 5.22 -7.15 -13.71
CA LYS A 189 4.83 -7.76 -14.98
C LYS A 189 4.17 -9.12 -14.77
N GLN A 190 4.73 -9.95 -13.90
CA GLN A 190 4.17 -11.26 -13.60
C GLN A 190 2.77 -11.19 -13.00
N ILE A 191 2.53 -10.30 -12.01
CA ILE A 191 1.18 -10.19 -11.42
C ILE A 191 0.18 -9.56 -12.39
N CYS A 192 0.63 -8.68 -13.30
CA CYS A 192 -0.21 -8.17 -14.38
C CYS A 192 -0.63 -9.29 -15.34
N GLU A 193 0.30 -10.18 -15.70
CA GLU A 193 0.01 -11.35 -16.53
C GLU A 193 -0.96 -12.29 -15.82
N ASP A 194 -0.75 -12.61 -14.55
CA ASP A 194 -1.67 -13.43 -13.74
C ASP A 194 -3.07 -12.79 -13.63
N ALA A 195 -3.14 -11.49 -13.42
CA ALA A 195 -4.41 -10.75 -13.32
C ALA A 195 -5.15 -10.65 -14.67
N ALA A 196 -4.42 -10.56 -15.76
CA ALA A 196 -5.00 -10.52 -17.10
C ALA A 196 -5.64 -11.85 -17.49
N PHE A 197 -5.00 -12.97 -17.11
CA PHE A 197 -5.32 -14.32 -17.62
C PHE A 197 -5.95 -15.25 -16.59
N GLY A 198 -5.79 -14.96 -15.28
CA GLY A 198 -6.01 -15.92 -14.21
C GLY A 198 -4.89 -16.97 -14.17
N HIS A 199 -4.35 -17.26 -13.01
CA HIS A 199 -3.19 -18.17 -12.87
C HIS A 199 -3.50 -19.61 -13.33
N ALA A 200 -4.75 -20.05 -13.19
CA ALA A 200 -5.23 -21.35 -13.67
C ALA A 200 -5.70 -21.29 -15.14
N GLY A 201 -6.31 -20.17 -15.57
CA GLY A 201 -7.03 -20.11 -16.83
C GLY A 201 -6.17 -20.23 -18.09
N VAL A 202 -4.96 -19.66 -18.09
CA VAL A 202 -4.07 -19.69 -19.28
C VAL A 202 -3.52 -21.08 -19.53
N GLN A 203 -3.08 -21.76 -18.47
CA GLN A 203 -2.57 -23.11 -18.56
C GLN A 203 -3.70 -24.08 -18.89
N GLU A 204 -4.87 -23.95 -18.25
CA GLU A 204 -6.06 -24.75 -18.55
C GLU A 204 -6.61 -24.51 -19.96
N MET A 205 -6.60 -23.27 -20.45
CA MET A 205 -7.01 -22.98 -21.84
C MET A 205 -6.05 -23.59 -22.84
N LEU A 206 -4.75 -23.47 -22.62
CA LEU A 206 -3.75 -24.12 -23.48
C LEU A 206 -3.86 -25.63 -23.43
N ASP A 207 -3.98 -26.21 -22.24
CA ASP A 207 -4.12 -27.66 -22.07
C ASP A 207 -5.43 -28.16 -22.68
N SER A 208 -6.55 -27.43 -22.52
CA SER A 208 -7.82 -27.74 -23.19
C SER A 208 -7.71 -27.63 -24.70
N ALA A 209 -7.02 -26.61 -25.23
CA ALA A 209 -6.80 -26.45 -26.66
C ALA A 209 -5.92 -27.57 -27.23
N LEU A 210 -4.88 -27.95 -26.52
CA LEU A 210 -3.99 -29.08 -26.91
C LEU A 210 -4.74 -30.41 -26.85
N THR A 211 -5.55 -30.63 -25.81
CA THR A 211 -6.38 -31.85 -25.68
C THR A 211 -7.38 -31.97 -26.84
N ARG A 212 -8.11 -30.89 -27.15
CA ARG A 212 -9.02 -30.87 -28.32
C ARG A 212 -8.30 -31.14 -29.64
N LEU A 213 -7.12 -30.56 -29.82
CA LEU A 213 -6.31 -30.84 -31.01
C LEU A 213 -5.89 -32.30 -31.08
N GLN A 214 -5.47 -32.91 -29.97
CA GLN A 214 -5.12 -34.32 -29.87
C GLN A 214 -6.33 -35.24 -30.19
N GLU A 215 -7.50 -34.94 -29.66
CA GLU A 215 -8.76 -35.66 -29.92
C GLU A 215 -9.08 -35.66 -31.43
N ARG A 216 -9.10 -34.49 -32.07
CA ARG A 216 -9.38 -34.35 -33.50
C ARG A 216 -8.39 -35.13 -34.37
N LEU A 217 -7.10 -35.03 -34.07
CA LEU A 217 -6.07 -35.74 -34.80
C LEU A 217 -6.11 -37.27 -34.54
N SER A 218 -6.54 -37.72 -33.36
CA SER A 218 -6.70 -39.13 -33.02
C SER A 218 -7.94 -39.76 -33.71
N GLU A 219 -8.94 -38.95 -34.02
CA GLU A 219 -10.13 -39.31 -34.81
C GLU A 219 -9.84 -39.39 -36.32
N GLY A 220 -8.60 -39.13 -36.73
CA GLY A 220 -8.13 -39.25 -38.11
C GLY A 220 -8.22 -37.98 -38.95
N GLU A 221 -8.46 -36.82 -38.29
CA GLU A 221 -8.43 -35.57 -39.01
C GLU A 221 -7.01 -35.22 -39.50
N ASN A 222 -6.88 -34.85 -40.76
CA ASN A 222 -5.62 -34.41 -41.36
C ASN A 222 -5.54 -32.88 -41.37
N ILE A 223 -4.64 -32.30 -40.59
CA ILE A 223 -4.44 -30.85 -40.50
C ILE A 223 -3.13 -30.51 -41.23
N THR A 224 -3.23 -29.71 -42.27
CA THR A 224 -2.05 -29.19 -42.98
C THR A 224 -1.78 -27.77 -42.54
N LEU A 225 -0.57 -27.49 -42.08
CA LEU A 225 -0.10 -26.20 -41.58
C LEU A 225 1.12 -25.74 -42.42
N GLU A 226 1.40 -24.45 -42.37
CA GLU A 226 2.56 -23.83 -43.00
C GLU A 226 3.50 -23.20 -41.96
N THR A 227 4.80 -23.34 -42.15
CA THR A 227 5.80 -22.61 -41.36
C THR A 227 5.83 -21.14 -41.79
N GLN A 228 6.41 -20.25 -40.99
CA GLN A 228 6.62 -18.85 -41.34
C GLN A 228 7.41 -18.65 -42.66
N GLN A 229 8.10 -19.66 -43.13
CA GLN A 229 8.84 -19.67 -44.42
C GLN A 229 8.02 -20.27 -45.57
N GLY A 230 6.71 -20.49 -45.39
CA GLY A 230 5.82 -21.04 -46.43
C GLY A 230 6.00 -22.54 -46.70
N LYS A 231 6.65 -23.29 -45.79
CA LYS A 231 6.80 -24.75 -45.96
C LYS A 231 5.60 -25.47 -45.35
N ALA A 232 4.82 -26.12 -46.22
CA ALA A 232 3.66 -26.90 -45.77
C ALA A 232 4.10 -28.22 -45.10
N PHE A 233 3.38 -28.62 -44.06
CA PHE A 233 3.55 -29.88 -43.35
C PHE A 233 2.20 -30.40 -42.83
N GLN A 234 2.09 -31.71 -42.71
CA GLN A 234 0.95 -32.40 -42.15
C GLN A 234 1.19 -32.67 -40.67
N LEU A 235 0.19 -32.30 -39.84
CA LEU A 235 0.17 -32.57 -38.41
C LEU A 235 -0.65 -33.83 -38.14
N THR A 236 -0.13 -34.76 -37.34
CA THR A 236 -0.80 -36.01 -36.97
C THR A 236 -0.71 -36.28 -35.49
N TYR A 237 -1.63 -37.07 -34.95
CA TYR A 237 -1.51 -37.59 -33.58
C TYR A 237 -0.39 -38.65 -33.54
N LYS A 238 0.47 -38.56 -32.52
CA LYS A 238 1.52 -39.56 -32.31
C LYS A 238 1.50 -40.15 -30.92
N SER A 239 1.31 -39.34 -29.89
CA SER A 239 1.15 -39.79 -28.50
C SER A 239 0.51 -38.68 -27.65
N GLN A 240 0.23 -39.01 -26.39
CA GLN A 240 -0.28 -38.02 -25.41
C GLN A 240 0.71 -36.87 -25.11
N THR A 241 1.97 -37.01 -25.50
CA THR A 241 3.04 -36.03 -25.20
C THR A 241 3.57 -35.30 -26.42
N ASN A 242 3.25 -35.75 -27.64
CA ASN A 242 3.77 -35.15 -28.87
C ASN A 242 2.87 -35.38 -30.10
N PHE A 243 2.97 -34.43 -31.03
CA PHE A 243 2.42 -34.52 -32.39
C PHE A 243 3.49 -35.01 -33.38
N GLY A 244 3.06 -35.71 -34.42
CA GLY A 244 3.87 -36.05 -35.59
C GLY A 244 3.83 -34.94 -36.63
N ILE A 245 4.97 -34.64 -37.25
CA ILE A 245 5.13 -33.61 -38.27
C ILE A 245 5.69 -34.25 -39.54
N PHE A 246 4.97 -34.15 -40.65
CA PHE A 246 5.35 -34.67 -41.93
C PHE A 246 5.44 -33.53 -42.96
N PRO A 247 6.66 -33.04 -43.31
CA PRO A 247 6.84 -32.00 -44.32
C PRO A 247 6.42 -32.47 -45.71
N SER A 248 5.62 -31.69 -46.43
CA SER A 248 5.08 -32.01 -47.76
C SER A 248 6.13 -32.06 -48.87
N GLN A 249 7.33 -31.51 -48.65
CA GLN A 249 8.44 -31.44 -49.64
C GLN A 249 9.72 -32.15 -49.18
N SER A 250 9.63 -33.23 -48.41
CA SER A 250 10.82 -33.96 -48.00
C SER A 250 11.37 -34.81 -49.12
N LYS A 251 12.64 -34.55 -49.54
CA LYS A 251 13.38 -35.34 -50.54
C LYS A 251 14.02 -36.62 -49.98
N LYS A 252 13.75 -36.99 -48.72
CA LYS A 252 14.29 -38.19 -48.11
C LYS A 252 13.28 -39.34 -48.21
N GLU A 253 13.70 -40.43 -48.81
CA GLU A 253 12.96 -41.69 -48.93
C GLU A 253 12.64 -42.39 -47.59
N ASP A 254 13.05 -41.83 -46.45
CA ASP A 254 12.77 -42.35 -45.12
C ASP A 254 11.59 -41.61 -44.47
N LEU A 255 10.39 -41.75 -45.01
CA LEU A 255 9.12 -41.22 -44.51
C LEU A 255 8.58 -41.97 -43.28
N GLY A 256 9.33 -42.96 -42.73
CA GLY A 256 8.86 -43.76 -41.59
C GLY A 256 8.85 -43.06 -40.23
N GLN A 257 9.62 -42.02 -40.03
CA GLN A 257 9.71 -41.29 -38.74
C GLN A 257 9.69 -39.78 -38.96
N GLY A 258 8.49 -39.19 -39.06
CA GLY A 258 8.34 -37.74 -39.08
C GLY A 258 8.96 -37.03 -37.85
N TYR A 259 9.13 -35.71 -37.91
CA TYR A 259 9.61 -34.92 -36.77
C TYR A 259 8.58 -34.92 -35.64
N ASN A 260 9.03 -34.61 -34.41
CA ASN A 260 8.15 -34.50 -33.26
C ASN A 260 7.96 -33.02 -32.87
N ALA A 261 6.74 -32.64 -32.53
CA ALA A 261 6.43 -31.44 -31.75
C ALA A 261 5.94 -31.87 -30.36
N TYR A 262 6.73 -31.60 -29.34
CA TYR A 262 6.38 -31.97 -27.97
C TYR A 262 5.42 -30.92 -27.36
N LEU A 263 4.41 -31.39 -26.64
CA LEU A 263 3.47 -30.51 -25.97
C LEU A 263 4.17 -29.57 -24.97
N LYS A 264 5.22 -30.06 -24.28
CA LYS A 264 6.05 -29.24 -23.41
C LYS A 264 6.67 -28.05 -24.13
N ASP A 265 7.15 -28.27 -25.38
CA ASP A 265 7.77 -27.23 -26.19
C ASP A 265 6.73 -26.19 -26.65
N ILE A 266 5.50 -26.64 -26.96
CA ILE A 266 4.38 -25.75 -27.30
C ILE A 266 4.00 -24.87 -26.07
N ARG A 267 3.91 -25.47 -24.87
CA ARG A 267 3.68 -24.75 -23.62
C ARG A 267 4.78 -23.72 -23.36
N GLN A 268 6.03 -24.11 -23.53
CA GLN A 268 7.20 -23.27 -23.34
C GLN A 268 7.22 -22.07 -24.31
N VAL A 269 6.92 -22.27 -25.59
CA VAL A 269 6.85 -21.20 -26.60
C VAL A 269 5.66 -20.28 -26.37
N TYR A 270 4.56 -20.80 -25.83
CA TYR A 270 3.40 -19.98 -25.47
C TYR A 270 3.71 -19.04 -24.29
N GLN A 271 4.46 -19.54 -23.30
CA GLN A 271 4.92 -18.74 -22.15
C GLN A 271 6.07 -17.79 -22.52
N ASP A 272 6.99 -18.23 -23.36
CA ASP A 272 8.10 -17.43 -23.89
C ASP A 272 8.24 -17.65 -25.41
N PRO A 273 7.78 -16.69 -26.24
CA PRO A 273 7.88 -16.78 -27.70
C PRO A 273 9.31 -16.96 -28.24
N ARG A 274 10.34 -16.68 -27.43
CA ARG A 274 11.76 -16.80 -27.77
C ARG A 274 12.39 -18.07 -27.23
N ALA A 275 11.62 -18.92 -26.54
CA ALA A 275 12.14 -20.17 -25.96
C ALA A 275 12.84 -21.04 -27.01
N LYS A 276 13.96 -21.59 -26.63
CA LYS A 276 14.69 -22.58 -27.44
C LYS A 276 14.05 -23.95 -27.24
N VAL A 277 13.36 -24.42 -28.29
CA VAL A 277 12.63 -25.68 -28.28
C VAL A 277 13.05 -26.53 -29.47
N HIS A 278 12.69 -27.81 -29.43
CA HIS A 278 12.88 -28.70 -30.58
C HIS A 278 11.94 -28.30 -31.74
N ASN A 279 12.46 -28.21 -32.93
CA ASN A 279 11.71 -27.91 -34.15
C ASN A 279 10.89 -26.59 -34.04
N PRO A 280 11.50 -25.42 -33.68
CA PRO A 280 10.82 -24.23 -33.27
C PRO A 280 9.87 -23.67 -34.34
N SER A 281 10.18 -23.83 -35.64
CA SER A 281 9.32 -23.34 -36.72
C SER A 281 7.98 -24.07 -36.76
N TYR A 282 7.97 -25.37 -36.53
CA TYR A 282 6.75 -26.18 -36.49
C TYR A 282 5.95 -25.96 -35.22
N VAL A 283 6.63 -25.87 -34.06
CA VAL A 283 6.01 -25.59 -32.77
C VAL A 283 5.27 -24.25 -32.81
N ARG A 284 5.91 -23.19 -33.35
CA ARG A 284 5.26 -21.87 -33.52
C ARG A 284 4.09 -21.92 -34.50
N SER A 285 4.17 -22.72 -35.57
CA SER A 285 3.06 -22.86 -36.51
C SER A 285 1.85 -23.55 -35.88
N ILE A 286 2.06 -24.57 -35.05
CA ILE A 286 1.00 -25.24 -34.31
C ILE A 286 0.37 -24.25 -33.32
N LEU A 287 1.17 -23.46 -32.61
CA LEU A 287 0.68 -22.45 -31.68
C LEU A 287 -0.15 -21.37 -32.42
N ASN A 288 0.35 -20.87 -33.55
CA ASN A 288 -0.40 -19.91 -34.40
C ASN A 288 -1.71 -20.50 -34.90
N TYR A 289 -1.73 -21.79 -35.25
CA TYR A 289 -2.95 -22.48 -35.65
C TYR A 289 -3.98 -22.47 -34.50
N LEU A 290 -3.57 -22.86 -33.29
CA LEU A 290 -4.45 -22.85 -32.11
C LEU A 290 -5.00 -21.45 -31.82
N ILE A 291 -4.19 -20.42 -32.01
CA ILE A 291 -4.59 -19.02 -31.89
C ILE A 291 -5.60 -18.64 -32.99
N ASN A 292 -5.30 -18.95 -34.25
CA ASN A 292 -6.15 -18.61 -35.40
C ASN A 292 -7.50 -19.34 -35.39
N GLN A 293 -7.56 -20.55 -34.85
CA GLN A 293 -8.80 -21.28 -34.63
C GLN A 293 -9.61 -20.77 -33.43
N ARG A 294 -9.16 -19.70 -32.76
CA ARG A 294 -9.77 -19.13 -31.54
C ARG A 294 -9.83 -20.11 -30.35
N TYR A 295 -8.99 -21.14 -30.36
CA TYR A 295 -8.81 -22.00 -29.18
C TYR A 295 -7.97 -21.31 -28.12
N LEU A 296 -7.14 -20.34 -28.53
CA LEU A 296 -6.34 -19.48 -27.67
C LEU A 296 -6.53 -18.02 -28.08
N PRO A 297 -6.55 -17.08 -27.16
CA PRO A 297 -6.62 -15.65 -27.49
C PRO A 297 -5.36 -15.18 -28.20
N LEU A 298 -5.52 -14.45 -29.30
CA LEU A 298 -4.44 -13.77 -30.05
C LEU A 298 -3.79 -12.65 -29.26
N ASN A 299 -4.58 -12.07 -28.41
CA ASN A 299 -4.26 -11.02 -27.47
C ASN A 299 -5.11 -11.23 -26.24
N THR A 300 -4.52 -11.08 -25.11
CA THR A 300 -5.05 -11.15 -23.79
C THR A 300 -6.27 -10.25 -23.48
N GLN A 301 -6.81 -9.58 -24.50
CA GLN A 301 -7.91 -8.63 -24.37
C GLN A 301 -9.33 -9.20 -24.56
N SER A 302 -9.52 -10.48 -24.90
CA SER A 302 -10.84 -10.98 -25.32
C SER A 302 -11.39 -12.17 -24.52
N VAL A 303 -11.08 -12.34 -23.26
CA VAL A 303 -11.84 -13.21 -22.37
C VAL A 303 -12.74 -12.34 -21.47
N ALA A 304 -13.75 -11.73 -22.10
CA ALA A 304 -14.82 -11.10 -21.37
C ALA A 304 -15.94 -12.11 -21.19
N SER A 305 -16.04 -12.74 -20.02
CA SER A 305 -17.23 -13.05 -19.25
C SER A 305 -17.01 -14.20 -18.28
N GLU A 306 -16.50 -13.86 -17.15
CA GLU A 306 -16.84 -14.38 -15.83
C GLU A 306 -16.17 -13.40 -14.87
N LYS A 307 -16.76 -13.14 -13.72
CA LYS A 307 -16.31 -12.14 -12.76
C LYS A 307 -14.80 -12.30 -12.53
N LYS A 308 -13.98 -11.45 -13.19
CA LYS A 308 -12.51 -11.53 -13.10
C LYS A 308 -12.11 -11.43 -11.64
N GLU A 309 -11.34 -12.39 -11.16
CA GLU A 309 -10.77 -12.34 -9.82
C GLU A 309 -9.87 -11.12 -9.65
N ASN A 310 -9.92 -10.51 -8.48
CA ASN A 310 -9.05 -9.39 -8.15
C ASN A 310 -7.68 -9.88 -7.67
N TYR A 311 -6.65 -9.10 -8.00
CA TYR A 311 -5.25 -9.31 -7.63
C TYR A 311 -4.74 -8.08 -6.87
N VAL A 312 -3.80 -8.30 -5.95
CA VAL A 312 -3.23 -7.22 -5.12
C VAL A 312 -1.71 -7.32 -5.11
N LEU A 313 -1.04 -6.23 -5.46
CA LEU A 313 0.40 -6.05 -5.21
C LEU A 313 0.58 -5.09 -4.03
N ILE A 314 1.18 -5.60 -2.96
CA ILE A 314 1.57 -4.80 -1.79
C ILE A 314 3.02 -4.38 -1.96
N ILE A 315 3.27 -3.07 -1.88
CA ILE A 315 4.59 -2.45 -1.98
C ILE A 315 4.89 -1.79 -0.64
N ASP A 316 5.65 -2.47 0.20
CA ASP A 316 6.06 -1.94 1.51
C ASP A 316 7.22 -0.96 1.34
N GLU A 317 7.24 0.10 2.16
CA GLU A 317 8.24 1.16 2.11
C GLU A 317 8.39 1.80 0.70
N ILE A 318 7.27 2.13 0.06
CA ILE A 318 7.23 2.60 -1.33
C ILE A 318 8.13 3.82 -1.57
N ASN A 319 8.34 4.68 -0.57
CA ASN A 319 9.18 5.87 -0.63
C ASN A 319 10.70 5.58 -0.50
N ARG A 320 11.12 4.35 -0.18
CA ARG A 320 12.55 3.98 -0.11
C ARG A 320 13.18 3.72 -1.48
N GLY A 321 12.38 3.52 -2.52
CA GLY A 321 12.84 3.36 -3.89
C GLY A 321 12.67 4.65 -4.72
N ASN A 322 13.47 4.76 -5.78
CA ASN A 322 13.21 5.79 -6.80
C ASN A 322 12.07 5.33 -7.71
N ILE A 323 10.86 5.76 -7.40
CA ILE A 323 9.64 5.25 -8.02
C ILE A 323 9.57 5.55 -9.51
N SER A 324 9.98 6.74 -9.94
CA SER A 324 10.03 7.10 -11.36
C SER A 324 10.99 6.22 -12.14
N LYS A 325 12.11 5.79 -11.51
CA LYS A 325 13.04 4.83 -12.11
C LYS A 325 12.47 3.40 -12.11
N ILE A 326 11.75 3.00 -11.06
CA ILE A 326 11.20 1.65 -10.89
C ILE A 326 10.04 1.41 -11.85
N PHE A 327 9.10 2.35 -11.94
CA PHE A 327 7.94 2.24 -12.82
C PHE A 327 8.23 2.65 -14.27
N GLY A 328 9.20 3.53 -14.49
CA GLY A 328 9.51 4.04 -15.81
C GLY A 328 8.26 4.59 -16.53
N GLU A 329 8.08 4.20 -17.78
CA GLU A 329 6.93 4.57 -18.62
C GLU A 329 5.59 4.00 -18.12
N LEU A 330 5.61 2.95 -17.29
CA LEU A 330 4.40 2.30 -16.78
C LEU A 330 3.67 3.15 -15.73
N ILE A 331 4.30 4.22 -15.24
CA ILE A 331 3.68 5.12 -14.26
C ILE A 331 2.34 5.69 -14.77
N THR A 332 2.18 5.87 -16.07
CA THR A 332 0.93 6.33 -16.69
C THR A 332 -0.11 5.21 -16.75
N LEU A 333 0.31 3.97 -16.93
CA LEU A 333 -0.60 2.83 -17.09
C LEU A 333 -1.28 2.39 -15.80
N ILE A 334 -0.73 2.77 -14.63
CA ILE A 334 -1.38 2.46 -13.35
C ILE A 334 -2.58 3.34 -13.05
N GLU A 335 -2.77 4.46 -13.77
CA GLU A 335 -3.99 5.27 -13.66
C GLU A 335 -5.23 4.43 -13.96
N PRO A 336 -6.30 4.49 -13.14
CA PRO A 336 -7.50 3.67 -13.34
C PRO A 336 -8.07 3.78 -14.75
N SER A 337 -8.17 5.00 -15.32
CA SER A 337 -8.73 5.22 -16.66
C SER A 337 -7.85 4.68 -17.81
N LYS A 338 -6.57 4.44 -17.58
CA LYS A 338 -5.59 3.97 -18.59
C LYS A 338 -5.40 2.46 -18.58
N ARG A 339 -6.05 1.75 -17.67
CA ARG A 339 -5.93 0.31 -17.53
C ARG A 339 -6.64 -0.46 -18.63
N ALA A 340 -6.25 -1.70 -18.85
CA ALA A 340 -6.84 -2.57 -19.88
C ALA A 340 -8.35 -2.76 -19.64
N GLY A 341 -9.14 -2.53 -20.67
CA GLY A 341 -10.59 -2.62 -20.63
C GLY A 341 -11.32 -1.30 -20.31
N GLU A 342 -10.58 -0.24 -19.93
CA GLU A 342 -11.13 1.08 -19.71
C GLU A 342 -11.22 1.90 -21.02
N PRO A 343 -12.11 2.89 -21.11
CA PRO A 343 -12.31 3.68 -22.35
C PRO A 343 -11.05 4.38 -22.87
N GLU A 344 -10.15 4.77 -21.96
CA GLU A 344 -8.87 5.43 -22.27
C GLU A 344 -7.66 4.50 -22.13
N SER A 345 -7.88 3.18 -22.26
CA SER A 345 -6.80 2.21 -22.04
C SER A 345 -5.59 2.47 -22.92
N LEU A 346 -4.40 2.35 -22.33
CA LEU A 346 -3.13 2.53 -23.00
C LEU A 346 -2.27 1.26 -22.94
N SER A 347 -1.43 1.11 -23.95
CA SER A 347 -0.42 0.07 -24.03
C SER A 347 0.92 0.70 -24.43
N VAL A 348 2.02 0.21 -23.85
CA VAL A 348 3.38 0.62 -24.21
C VAL A 348 4.20 -0.61 -24.64
N LEU A 349 5.25 -0.38 -25.44
CA LEU A 349 6.21 -1.43 -25.78
C LEU A 349 7.30 -1.45 -24.70
N LEU A 350 7.50 -2.61 -24.09
CA LEU A 350 8.56 -2.79 -23.08
C LEU A 350 9.95 -2.75 -23.74
N PRO A 351 10.96 -2.10 -23.13
CA PRO A 351 12.23 -1.82 -23.79
C PRO A 351 13.09 -3.07 -24.05
N TYR A 352 13.05 -4.07 -23.18
CA TYR A 352 13.87 -5.29 -23.35
C TYR A 352 13.17 -6.33 -24.23
N SER A 353 11.91 -6.64 -23.96
CA SER A 353 11.16 -7.68 -24.68
C SER A 353 10.53 -7.18 -25.98
N SER A 354 10.36 -5.87 -26.15
CA SER A 354 9.62 -5.26 -27.26
C SER A 354 8.19 -5.80 -27.38
N THR A 355 7.59 -6.25 -26.26
CA THR A 355 6.22 -6.74 -26.21
C THR A 355 5.27 -5.62 -25.77
N PRO A 356 4.05 -5.53 -26.33
CA PRO A 356 3.04 -4.58 -25.83
C PRO A 356 2.62 -4.98 -24.41
N PHE A 357 2.52 -3.99 -23.54
CA PHE A 357 2.16 -4.18 -22.14
C PHE A 357 1.09 -3.17 -21.71
N SER A 358 0.11 -3.65 -20.95
CA SER A 358 -0.93 -2.84 -20.31
C SER A 358 -1.20 -3.35 -18.90
N VAL A 359 -1.69 -2.49 -18.00
CA VAL A 359 -2.04 -2.87 -16.62
C VAL A 359 -3.50 -3.32 -16.58
N PRO A 360 -3.81 -4.52 -16.06
CA PRO A 360 -5.17 -5.02 -15.94
C PRO A 360 -6.03 -4.21 -14.95
N ASN A 361 -7.33 -4.07 -15.23
CA ASN A 361 -8.24 -3.32 -14.36
C ASN A 361 -8.56 -4.03 -13.04
N ASN A 362 -8.40 -5.34 -12.95
CA ASN A 362 -8.60 -6.15 -11.74
C ASN A 362 -7.34 -6.26 -10.85
N LEU A 363 -6.26 -5.52 -11.13
CA LEU A 363 -5.09 -5.40 -10.27
C LEU A 363 -5.22 -4.18 -9.35
N TYR A 364 -4.93 -4.35 -8.08
CA TYR A 364 -4.88 -3.28 -7.07
C TYR A 364 -3.46 -3.12 -6.56
N LEU A 365 -3.05 -1.87 -6.32
CA LEU A 365 -1.75 -1.52 -5.76
C LEU A 365 -1.93 -0.92 -4.37
N ILE A 366 -1.27 -1.50 -3.36
CA ILE A 366 -1.30 -0.99 -2.00
C ILE A 366 0.14 -0.66 -1.60
N GLY A 367 0.44 0.62 -1.43
CA GLY A 367 1.72 1.08 -0.89
C GLY A 367 1.66 1.31 0.61
N THR A 368 2.78 1.10 1.34
CA THR A 368 2.97 1.66 2.68
C THR A 368 4.10 2.66 2.67
N MET A 369 3.99 3.72 3.46
CA MET A 369 4.99 4.78 3.56
C MET A 369 5.17 5.23 5.00
N ASN A 370 6.41 5.19 5.50
CA ASN A 370 6.78 5.82 6.75
C ASN A 370 7.10 7.30 6.50
N THR A 371 6.39 8.19 7.18
CA THR A 371 6.53 9.64 7.01
C THR A 371 7.65 10.25 7.85
N ALA A 372 8.01 9.61 8.97
CA ALA A 372 9.09 10.06 9.84
C ALA A 372 10.50 9.99 9.19
N ASP A 373 10.66 9.24 8.11
CA ASP A 373 11.96 9.03 7.48
C ASP A 373 12.23 10.12 6.41
N HIS A 374 12.71 11.28 6.85
CA HIS A 374 13.02 12.43 5.98
C HIS A 374 14.20 12.21 5.03
N SER A 375 15.01 11.17 5.25
CA SER A 375 16.12 10.84 4.35
C SER A 375 15.66 10.26 3.02
N LEU A 376 14.36 9.97 2.90
CA LEU A 376 13.76 9.32 1.75
C LEU A 376 13.21 10.34 0.76
N THR A 377 13.22 9.97 -0.51
CA THR A 377 12.76 10.81 -1.61
C THR A 377 11.30 11.20 -1.40
N ALA A 378 11.01 12.50 -1.46
CA ALA A 378 9.63 12.96 -1.53
C ALA A 378 8.94 12.27 -2.71
N LEU A 379 7.75 11.73 -2.49
CA LEU A 379 6.96 11.13 -3.57
C LEU A 379 6.77 12.13 -4.70
N ASP A 380 7.15 11.73 -5.91
CA ASP A 380 6.97 12.52 -7.12
C ASP A 380 5.50 12.95 -7.28
N THR A 381 5.28 14.18 -7.70
CA THR A 381 3.95 14.73 -7.98
C THR A 381 3.14 13.85 -8.96
N ALA A 382 3.84 13.14 -9.84
CA ALA A 382 3.22 12.20 -10.77
C ALA A 382 2.50 11.04 -10.05
N LEU A 383 3.07 10.55 -8.96
CA LEU A 383 2.44 9.49 -8.15
C LEU A 383 1.29 10.00 -7.28
N ARG A 384 1.44 11.22 -6.72
CA ARG A 384 0.39 11.78 -5.87
C ARG A 384 -0.97 11.86 -6.54
N ARG A 385 -1.00 11.96 -7.86
CA ARG A 385 -2.24 12.00 -8.64
C ARG A 385 -2.81 10.62 -9.00
N ARG A 386 -2.02 9.55 -8.79
CA ARG A 386 -2.36 8.18 -9.20
C ARG A 386 -2.71 7.27 -8.05
N PHE A 387 -2.48 7.73 -6.83
CA PHE A 387 -2.78 6.99 -5.60
C PHE A 387 -3.69 7.82 -4.68
N ASP A 388 -4.60 7.15 -4.03
CA ASP A 388 -5.34 7.65 -2.90
C ASP A 388 -4.50 7.47 -1.63
N PHE A 389 -4.46 8.50 -0.79
CA PHE A 389 -3.62 8.54 0.41
C PHE A 389 -4.48 8.38 1.65
N GLU A 390 -4.29 7.29 2.39
CA GLU A 390 -4.95 6.99 3.65
C GLU A 390 -3.98 7.21 4.81
N ALA A 391 -4.30 8.15 5.72
CA ALA A 391 -3.48 8.45 6.87
C ALA A 391 -3.66 7.40 7.98
N MET A 392 -2.56 6.79 8.41
CA MET A 392 -2.52 5.82 9.49
C MET A 392 -1.87 6.46 10.73
N LEU A 393 -2.71 7.13 11.53
CA LEU A 393 -2.28 7.77 12.78
C LEU A 393 -2.28 6.77 13.95
N PRO A 394 -1.59 7.09 15.07
CA PRO A 394 -1.65 6.30 16.28
C PRO A 394 -3.08 6.18 16.80
N ASP A 395 -3.55 4.97 16.98
CA ASP A 395 -4.88 4.67 17.54
C ASP A 395 -4.74 4.20 18.98
N ILE A 396 -5.10 5.05 19.93
CA ILE A 396 -5.04 4.72 21.36
C ILE A 396 -6.13 3.74 21.79
N THR A 397 -7.21 3.57 21.00
CA THR A 397 -8.30 2.66 21.35
C THR A 397 -7.84 1.20 21.36
N VAL A 398 -6.81 0.88 20.58
CA VAL A 398 -6.16 -0.45 20.56
C VAL A 398 -5.54 -0.81 21.91
N LEU A 399 -5.19 0.21 22.72
CA LEU A 399 -4.59 0.04 24.05
C LEU A 399 -5.62 0.16 25.18
N LYS A 400 -6.91 0.32 24.84
CA LYS A 400 -7.99 0.53 25.79
C LYS A 400 -7.97 -0.49 26.94
N ASP A 401 -8.27 -0.03 28.16
CA ASP A 401 -8.33 -0.83 29.38
C ASP A 401 -7.00 -1.52 29.74
N THR A 402 -5.86 -0.99 29.28
CA THR A 402 -4.54 -1.48 29.65
C THR A 402 -3.91 -0.58 30.70
N VAL A 403 -3.97 -1.00 31.95
CA VAL A 403 -3.33 -0.38 33.11
C VAL A 403 -2.34 -1.36 33.72
N ILE A 404 -1.10 -0.94 33.93
CA ILE A 404 0.00 -1.80 34.42
C ILE A 404 0.66 -1.09 35.59
N LYS A 405 0.61 -1.68 36.80
CA LYS A 405 1.10 -1.05 38.02
C LYS A 405 0.63 0.41 38.19
N GLY A 406 -0.63 0.66 37.81
CA GLY A 406 -1.24 1.99 37.84
C GLY A 406 -0.83 2.94 36.71
N ILE A 407 -0.05 2.48 35.74
CA ILE A 407 0.30 3.23 34.52
C ILE A 407 -0.83 3.03 33.50
N ASP A 408 -1.54 4.11 33.17
CA ASP A 408 -2.56 4.16 32.11
C ASP A 408 -1.85 4.26 30.74
N LEU A 409 -1.79 3.17 30.01
CA LEU A 409 -1.03 3.09 28.76
C LEU A 409 -1.60 3.95 27.64
N PRO A 410 -2.93 3.97 27.38
CA PRO A 410 -3.55 4.93 26.43
C PRO A 410 -3.17 6.38 26.74
N ARG A 411 -3.33 6.80 27.99
CA ARG A 411 -3.05 8.17 28.43
C ARG A 411 -1.56 8.51 28.31
N LEU A 412 -0.68 7.56 28.62
CA LEU A 412 0.76 7.73 28.45
C LEU A 412 1.12 7.97 26.99
N LEU A 413 0.64 7.11 26.07
CA LEU A 413 0.92 7.24 24.65
C LEU A 413 0.37 8.54 24.07
N GLN A 414 -0.87 8.91 24.44
CA GLN A 414 -1.46 10.16 24.00
C GLN A 414 -0.61 11.37 24.45
N THR A 415 -0.19 11.40 25.71
CA THR A 415 0.61 12.53 26.24
C THR A 415 1.99 12.63 25.60
N LEU A 416 2.65 11.48 25.34
CA LEU A 416 3.91 11.47 24.62
C LEU A 416 3.72 12.04 23.20
N ASN A 417 2.69 11.61 22.50
CA ASN A 417 2.39 12.05 21.13
C ASN A 417 2.00 13.53 21.06
N ASP A 418 1.19 14.03 21.99
CA ASP A 418 0.84 15.45 22.07
C ASP A 418 2.10 16.32 22.20
N ARG A 419 3.06 15.91 23.02
CA ARG A 419 4.32 16.62 23.20
C ARG A 419 5.24 16.51 21.98
N ILE A 420 5.35 15.32 21.37
CA ILE A 420 6.13 15.13 20.15
C ILE A 420 5.55 16.02 19.04
N GLN A 421 4.23 16.06 18.88
CA GLN A 421 3.59 16.88 17.88
C GLN A 421 3.89 18.39 18.06
N VAL A 422 3.94 18.87 19.29
CA VAL A 422 4.26 20.28 19.59
C VAL A 422 5.76 20.58 19.43
N LEU A 423 6.63 19.67 19.85
CA LEU A 423 8.09 19.90 19.86
C LEU A 423 8.77 19.60 18.52
N TYR A 424 8.09 18.83 17.66
CA TYR A 424 8.59 18.40 16.36
C TYR A 424 7.50 18.48 15.31
N ASP A 425 6.72 17.41 15.07
CA ASP A 425 5.56 17.38 14.18
C ASP A 425 4.68 16.13 14.42
N ARG A 426 3.59 16.02 13.66
CA ARG A 426 2.66 14.87 13.73
C ARG A 426 3.20 13.61 13.04
N GLU A 427 4.17 13.73 12.15
CA GLU A 427 4.71 12.62 11.36
C GLU A 427 5.66 11.75 12.19
N HIS A 428 6.14 12.28 13.34
CA HIS A 428 7.03 11.61 14.28
C HIS A 428 6.33 11.05 15.52
N MET A 429 4.99 11.02 15.55
CA MET A 429 4.26 10.40 16.65
C MET A 429 4.62 8.92 16.81
N LEU A 430 4.50 8.41 18.02
CA LEU A 430 4.74 7.01 18.36
C LEU A 430 3.50 6.17 18.03
N GLY A 431 3.65 5.12 17.24
CA GLY A 431 2.56 4.21 16.91
C GLY A 431 2.17 3.31 18.09
N HIS A 432 0.89 2.96 18.16
CA HIS A 432 0.34 2.06 19.19
C HIS A 432 0.92 0.63 19.12
N ALA A 433 1.38 0.21 17.94
CA ALA A 433 1.90 -1.14 17.74
C ALA A 433 3.17 -1.45 18.57
N PHE A 434 3.91 -0.44 19.01
CA PHE A 434 5.00 -0.64 19.96
C PHE A 434 4.53 -1.32 21.26
N PHE A 435 3.31 -0.99 21.72
CA PHE A 435 2.76 -1.44 22.98
C PHE A 435 1.86 -2.68 22.88
N ILE A 436 1.57 -3.21 21.70
CA ILE A 436 0.81 -4.45 21.54
C ILE A 436 1.37 -5.62 22.37
N PRO A 437 2.71 -5.85 22.47
CA PRO A 437 3.23 -6.91 23.33
C PRO A 437 2.90 -6.74 24.81
N VAL A 438 2.67 -5.51 25.27
CA VAL A 438 2.23 -5.21 26.63
C VAL A 438 0.77 -5.57 26.82
N VAL A 439 -0.10 -5.14 25.89
CA VAL A 439 -1.53 -5.50 25.89
C VAL A 439 -1.72 -7.01 25.92
N GLN A 440 -0.94 -7.75 25.12
CA GLN A 440 -0.98 -9.22 25.10
C GLN A 440 -0.56 -9.89 26.40
N ALA A 441 0.14 -9.18 27.28
CA ALA A 441 0.59 -9.69 28.57
C ALA A 441 -0.20 -9.11 29.75
N LYS A 442 -1.29 -8.37 29.52
CA LYS A 442 -2.01 -7.61 30.57
C LYS A 442 -2.51 -8.45 31.74
N GLU A 443 -2.76 -9.74 31.51
CA GLU A 443 -3.18 -10.67 32.57
C GLU A 443 -2.05 -11.05 33.54
N ASP A 444 -0.78 -10.90 33.12
CA ASP A 444 0.41 -11.04 33.96
C ASP A 444 1.06 -9.66 34.10
N GLU A 445 0.68 -8.94 35.16
CA GLU A 445 1.12 -7.55 35.39
C GLU A 445 2.66 -7.43 35.49
N ALA A 446 3.35 -8.41 36.03
CA ALA A 446 4.80 -8.43 36.16
C ALA A 446 5.43 -8.53 34.74
N LEU A 447 4.98 -9.48 33.94
CA LEU A 447 5.45 -9.65 32.56
C LEU A 447 5.13 -8.45 31.69
N ALA A 448 3.91 -7.88 31.82
CA ALA A 448 3.49 -6.69 31.10
C ALA A 448 4.39 -5.49 31.43
N PHE A 449 4.73 -5.28 32.71
CA PHE A 449 5.59 -4.20 33.13
C PHE A 449 7.04 -4.39 32.63
N GLU A 450 7.58 -5.60 32.66
CA GLU A 450 8.90 -5.89 32.08
C GLU A 450 8.95 -5.63 30.57
N ARG A 451 7.90 -6.03 29.83
CA ARG A 451 7.77 -5.72 28.40
C ARG A 451 7.69 -4.22 28.17
N PHE A 452 6.90 -3.51 28.96
CA PHE A 452 6.76 -2.05 28.89
C PHE A 452 8.11 -1.36 29.08
N LYS A 453 8.85 -1.65 30.16
CA LYS A 453 10.18 -1.08 30.41
C LYS A 453 11.13 -1.32 29.24
N ARG A 454 11.16 -2.56 28.75
CA ARG A 454 12.02 -2.92 27.60
C ARG A 454 11.66 -2.15 26.34
N ILE A 455 10.37 -1.93 26.07
CA ILE A 455 9.91 -1.15 24.92
C ILE A 455 10.31 0.31 25.07
N MET A 456 10.06 0.91 26.24
CA MET A 456 10.43 2.29 26.51
C MET A 456 11.93 2.52 26.35
N ARG A 457 12.76 1.67 26.98
CA ARG A 457 14.22 1.81 26.96
C ARG A 457 14.86 1.49 25.62
N ASN A 458 14.43 0.40 24.98
CA ASN A 458 15.17 -0.15 23.84
C ASN A 458 14.56 0.21 22.49
N LYS A 459 13.38 0.86 22.47
CA LYS A 459 12.72 1.27 21.23
C LYS A 459 12.32 2.74 21.26
N ILE A 460 11.59 3.18 22.30
CA ILE A 460 11.04 4.55 22.32
C ILE A 460 12.13 5.58 22.60
N LEU A 461 12.96 5.37 23.63
CA LEU A 461 14.03 6.32 23.94
C LEU A 461 15.04 6.48 22.79
N PRO A 462 15.60 5.41 22.19
CA PRO A 462 16.47 5.56 21.02
C PRO A 462 15.79 6.27 19.85
N LEU A 463 14.50 6.04 19.66
CA LEU A 463 13.73 6.73 18.63
C LEU A 463 13.58 8.23 18.92
N LEU A 464 13.38 8.61 20.18
CA LEU A 464 13.37 10.03 20.58
C LEU A 464 14.76 10.67 20.42
N GLU A 465 15.85 9.95 20.71
CA GLU A 465 17.21 10.42 20.46
C GLU A 465 17.44 10.72 18.97
N GLU A 466 16.96 9.84 18.10
CA GLU A 466 17.02 10.02 16.65
C GLU A 466 16.17 11.22 16.20
N TYR A 467 14.93 11.32 16.64
CA TYR A 467 14.01 12.38 16.25
C TYR A 467 14.49 13.77 16.66
N PHE A 468 15.03 13.89 17.86
CA PHE A 468 15.50 15.17 18.39
C PHE A 468 17.02 15.40 18.20
N TYR A 469 17.70 14.57 17.40
CA TYR A 469 19.15 14.71 17.13
C TYR A 469 19.98 14.84 18.41
N ASN A 470 19.68 14.02 19.43
CA ASN A 470 20.27 14.08 20.77
C ASN A 470 20.04 15.42 21.52
N ASP A 471 19.02 16.18 21.18
CA ASP A 471 18.56 17.31 22.00
C ASP A 471 17.87 16.77 23.27
N TRP A 472 18.69 16.49 24.27
CA TRP A 472 18.23 15.93 25.53
C TRP A 472 17.24 16.83 26.27
N GLN A 473 17.26 18.14 26.04
CA GLN A 473 16.31 19.06 26.64
C GLN A 473 14.89 18.80 26.11
N LYS A 474 14.73 18.60 24.80
CA LYS A 474 13.44 18.22 24.23
C LYS A 474 13.00 16.84 24.70
N ILE A 475 13.92 15.86 24.75
CA ILE A 475 13.62 14.52 25.27
C ILE A 475 13.11 14.60 26.71
N ARG A 476 13.74 15.40 27.57
CA ARG A 476 13.25 15.68 28.94
C ARG A 476 11.83 16.27 28.94
N MET A 477 11.53 17.17 28.00
CA MET A 477 10.18 17.73 27.88
C MET A 477 9.14 16.67 27.48
N VAL A 478 9.50 15.76 26.55
CA VAL A 478 8.62 14.63 26.18
C VAL A 478 8.35 13.74 27.39
N LEU A 479 9.38 13.40 28.19
CA LEU A 479 9.29 12.55 29.38
C LEU A 479 8.81 13.28 30.64
N ALA A 480 8.50 14.58 30.55
CA ALA A 480 8.19 15.45 31.69
C ALA A 480 9.28 15.56 32.77
N ASP A 481 10.53 15.22 32.46
CA ASP A 481 11.63 15.30 33.43
C ASP A 481 11.97 16.75 33.83
N ASN A 482 11.68 17.72 32.95
CA ASN A 482 11.73 19.14 33.25
C ASN A 482 10.71 19.59 34.32
N GLN A 483 9.70 18.77 34.62
CA GLN A 483 8.68 19.04 35.66
C GLN A 483 8.92 18.24 36.94
N LYS A 484 9.99 17.42 36.99
CA LYS A 484 10.40 16.57 38.12
C LYS A 484 11.65 17.11 38.82
N GLU A 485 11.90 18.42 38.78
CA GLU A 485 13.11 19.03 39.34
C GLU A 485 13.23 18.84 40.88
N GLU A 486 12.07 18.83 41.56
CA GLU A 486 12.01 18.62 43.02
C GLU A 486 12.24 17.15 43.45
N VAL A 487 12.17 16.20 42.47
CA VAL A 487 12.31 14.75 42.69
C VAL A 487 13.24 14.11 41.65
N PRO A 488 14.55 14.42 41.67
CA PRO A 488 15.49 13.97 40.64
C PRO A 488 15.55 12.44 40.45
N ASP A 489 15.22 11.68 41.49
CA ASP A 489 15.20 10.20 41.47
C ASP A 489 14.08 9.65 40.54
N LEU A 490 13.11 10.50 40.13
CA LEU A 490 12.04 10.14 39.18
C LEU A 490 12.34 10.60 37.75
N GLN A 491 13.50 11.23 37.52
CA GLN A 491 13.92 11.66 36.19
C GLN A 491 14.63 10.54 35.42
N PHE A 492 14.23 10.30 34.20
CA PHE A 492 14.91 9.37 33.27
C PHE A 492 16.13 10.01 32.64
N VAL A 493 16.07 11.31 32.34
CA VAL A 493 17.17 12.12 31.82
C VAL A 493 17.52 13.19 32.85
N ARG A 494 18.71 13.10 33.39
CA ARG A 494 19.20 13.96 34.47
C ARG A 494 20.20 14.98 33.99
N GLU A 495 20.15 16.19 34.54
CA GLU A 495 21.13 17.23 34.29
C GLU A 495 22.47 16.90 35.00
N VAL A 496 23.56 17.09 34.26
CA VAL A 496 24.92 16.88 34.80
C VAL A 496 25.59 18.23 35.03
N LYS A 497 25.91 18.51 36.29
CA LYS A 497 26.69 19.72 36.63
C LYS A 497 28.19 19.38 36.63
N TYR A 498 28.84 19.61 35.51
CA TYR A 498 30.27 19.30 35.32
C TYR A 498 31.22 20.42 35.75
N GLN A 499 30.78 21.46 36.44
CA GLN A 499 31.58 22.68 36.70
C GLN A 499 33.06 22.42 37.14
N LYS A 500 33.33 21.37 37.92
CA LYS A 500 34.72 21.01 38.26
C LYS A 500 35.44 20.22 37.16
N LYS A 501 34.74 19.44 36.38
CA LYS A 501 35.35 18.63 35.30
C LYS A 501 35.64 19.42 34.03
N TYR A 502 34.91 20.49 33.75
CA TYR A 502 35.19 21.34 32.58
C TYR A 502 36.50 22.10 32.75
N ALA A 503 36.74 22.68 33.93
CA ALA A 503 38.02 23.34 34.24
C ALA A 503 39.20 22.38 34.15
N ASP A 504 39.05 21.14 34.62
CA ASP A 504 40.08 20.08 34.56
C ASP A 504 40.37 19.62 33.12
N LEU A 505 39.33 19.61 32.24
CA LEU A 505 39.45 19.12 30.87
C LEU A 505 39.87 20.21 29.87
N PHE A 506 39.41 21.44 30.05
CA PHE A 506 39.55 22.53 29.06
C PHE A 506 40.29 23.76 29.60
N GLY A 507 40.70 23.75 30.89
CA GLY A 507 41.30 24.89 31.59
C GLY A 507 40.25 25.95 31.98
N ASP A 508 40.71 26.96 32.74
CA ASP A 508 39.83 27.99 33.32
C ASP A 508 39.25 29.00 32.30
N ASN A 509 39.74 28.99 31.06
CA ASN A 509 39.30 29.94 30.01
C ASN A 509 38.33 29.26 29.07
N GLY A 510 37.05 29.66 29.08
CA GLY A 510 36.04 29.27 28.06
C GLY A 510 34.98 28.27 28.54
N THR A 511 34.77 28.11 29.85
CA THR A 511 33.75 27.21 30.42
C THR A 511 32.37 27.85 30.56
N ASP A 512 32.26 29.16 30.38
CA ASP A 512 31.00 29.92 30.59
C ASP A 512 29.96 29.69 29.48
N ASP A 513 30.43 29.24 28.30
CA ASP A 513 29.58 28.98 27.13
C ASP A 513 29.25 27.49 26.92
N LEU A 514 29.73 26.59 27.80
CA LEU A 514 29.43 25.17 27.68
C LEU A 514 28.02 24.90 28.18
N GLY A 515 27.13 24.52 27.25
CA GLY A 515 25.72 24.25 27.55
C GLY A 515 25.52 23.16 28.60
N THR A 516 24.33 23.08 29.15
CA THR A 516 23.92 22.03 30.11
C THR A 516 24.07 20.64 29.48
N SER A 517 24.79 19.77 30.15
CA SER A 517 24.94 18.37 29.75
C SER A 517 23.90 17.49 30.46
N PHE A 518 23.43 16.48 29.76
CA PHE A 518 22.43 15.54 30.27
C PHE A 518 22.93 14.10 30.11
N HIS A 519 22.45 13.20 30.98
CA HIS A 519 22.66 11.77 30.83
C HIS A 519 21.39 10.99 31.11
N LEU A 520 21.22 9.90 30.39
CA LEU A 520 20.17 8.91 30.64
C LEU A 520 20.49 8.13 31.91
N ALA A 521 19.48 7.81 32.71
CA ALA A 521 19.62 6.95 33.88
C ALA A 521 20.26 5.60 33.49
N ALA A 522 21.18 5.11 34.31
CA ALA A 522 21.86 3.84 34.07
C ALA A 522 20.87 2.66 33.98
N GLU A 523 21.30 1.56 33.38
CA GLU A 523 20.44 0.39 33.19
C GLU A 523 19.86 -0.19 34.46
N ASP A 524 20.66 -0.16 35.53
CA ASP A 524 20.36 -0.64 36.87
C ASP A 524 19.75 0.42 37.80
N ASP A 525 19.42 1.61 37.26
CA ASP A 525 18.79 2.69 38.03
C ASP A 525 17.34 2.33 38.41
N ASN A 526 16.99 2.55 39.66
CA ASN A 526 15.68 2.24 40.24
C ASN A 526 14.54 3.02 39.57
N VAL A 527 14.82 4.11 38.84
CA VAL A 527 13.80 4.90 38.12
C VAL A 527 13.00 4.05 37.14
N TRP A 528 13.66 3.09 36.51
CA TRP A 528 13.02 2.21 35.52
C TRP A 528 11.97 1.29 36.16
N ASP A 529 12.19 0.89 37.39
CA ASP A 529 11.30 0.00 38.15
C ASP A 529 10.23 0.75 38.94
N ASN A 530 10.28 2.09 38.94
CA ASN A 530 9.36 2.93 39.68
C ASN A 530 8.12 3.35 38.84
N PRO A 531 6.94 2.78 39.08
CA PRO A 531 5.73 3.15 38.32
C PRO A 531 5.38 4.64 38.43
N ILE A 532 5.71 5.29 39.52
CA ILE A 532 5.43 6.71 39.76
C ILE A 532 6.19 7.58 38.75
N ALA A 533 7.43 7.23 38.41
CA ALA A 533 8.22 7.95 37.42
C ALA A 533 7.54 7.98 36.06
N TRP A 534 6.90 6.86 35.66
CA TRP A 534 6.13 6.74 34.42
C TRP A 534 4.77 7.46 34.47
N GLN A 535 4.07 7.36 35.59
CA GLN A 535 2.79 8.06 35.80
C GLN A 535 2.95 9.57 35.74
N GLN A 536 4.07 10.10 36.23
CA GLN A 536 4.36 11.54 36.18
C GLN A 536 4.62 12.07 34.77
N ILE A 537 4.78 11.22 33.77
CA ILE A 537 4.81 11.68 32.37
C ILE A 537 3.47 12.34 32.01
N TYR A 538 2.34 11.78 32.42
CA TYR A 538 1.00 12.27 32.05
C TYR A 538 0.19 12.86 33.22
N ALA A 539 0.68 12.75 34.45
CA ALA A 539 0.06 13.31 35.66
C ALA A 539 1.12 13.96 36.58
N PRO A 540 1.75 15.07 36.15
CA PRO A 540 2.77 15.75 36.96
C PRO A 540 2.18 16.32 38.25
N GLN A 541 2.95 16.26 39.35
CA GLN A 541 2.46 16.64 40.69
C GLN A 541 1.98 18.09 40.81
N LYS A 542 2.31 18.99 39.89
CA LYS A 542 1.84 20.42 39.91
C LYS A 542 0.33 20.59 39.72
N GLU A 543 -0.40 19.60 39.20
CA GLU A 543 -1.88 19.68 39.09
C GLU A 543 -2.58 19.63 40.45
N LYS A 544 -1.97 19.06 41.50
CA LYS A 544 -2.55 19.00 42.83
C LYS A 544 -2.59 20.38 43.54
N ARG A 545 -1.75 21.33 43.13
CA ARG A 545 -1.73 22.69 43.73
C ARG A 545 -2.75 23.66 43.09
N ARG A 546 -3.15 23.44 41.82
CA ARG A 546 -4.14 24.31 41.15
C ARG A 546 -5.59 23.94 41.48
N SER A 547 -5.85 22.75 41.98
CA SER A 547 -7.21 22.36 42.44
C SER A 547 -7.43 22.59 43.95
N ALA A 548 -6.45 23.17 44.66
CA ALA A 548 -6.51 23.51 46.10
C ALA A 548 -6.47 25.03 46.36
N GLU A 549 -6.36 25.86 45.34
CA GLU A 549 -6.64 27.30 45.34
C GLU A 549 -7.96 27.59 44.58
#